data_cd49c25a97b50c52b101e03a67ac4f94
#
_entry.id   cd49c25a97b50c52b101e03a67ac4f94
#
_cell.length_a   1.000
_cell.length_b   1.000
_cell.length_c   1.000
_cell.angle_alpha   90.00
_cell.angle_beta   90.00
_cell.angle_gamma   90.00
#
_symmetry.space_group_name_H-M   'P 1'
#
loop_
_entity.id
_entity.type
_entity.pdbx_description
1 polymer ?
#
loop_
_entity_poly.entity_id
_entity_poly.type
_entity_poly.pdbx_seq_one_letter_code
_entity_poly.pdbx_strand_id
1 'polypeptide(L)'
;DYFHWQVMLATETFTESTEKIWNPNRGFYHIYGFLISDEPADMSEQLDRQMQKDTDHALAMAQINLREYRDKEISKEGLQNIERLFQAMSVTKEHWIVRFLYDWNGENEKYEPESIDFVIKHMQQVGGILTEYSDSVFTLQGLFVGNWGELNGTKYADQQSLQQLAKQLVKSTDSQMYLAVRTPVQWRKILESADADLQE
;
A
#
# COMPACT_ATOMS: atom_id res chain seq x y z
N ASP A 1 -12.14 50.04 29.97
CA ASP A 1 -11.34 48.87 30.34
C ASP A 1 -10.62 48.32 29.13
N TYR A 2 -9.35 48.67 29.01
CA TYR A 2 -8.48 48.15 27.94
C TYR A 2 -7.97 46.77 28.35
N PHE A 3 -8.39 45.73 27.62
CA PHE A 3 -7.77 44.41 27.73
C PHE A 3 -6.35 44.46 27.21
N HIS A 4 -5.35 44.38 28.10
CA HIS A 4 -3.98 44.19 27.74
C HIS A 4 -3.79 42.70 27.36
N TRP A 5 -3.64 42.41 26.08
CA TRP A 5 -3.15 41.13 25.61
C TRP A 5 -1.63 41.07 25.84
N GLN A 6 -1.19 40.37 26.85
CA GLN A 6 0.19 39.99 26.95
C GLN A 6 0.44 38.82 26.02
N VAL A 7 1.00 39.10 24.85
CA VAL A 7 1.57 38.05 24.00
C VAL A 7 2.87 37.60 24.68
N MET A 8 2.84 36.44 25.32
CA MET A 8 4.08 35.77 25.75
C MET A 8 4.74 35.22 24.50
N LEU A 9 5.73 35.92 23.96
CA LEU A 9 6.67 35.38 23.00
C LEU A 9 7.64 34.47 23.76
N ALA A 10 7.38 33.17 23.74
CA ALA A 10 8.37 32.20 24.15
C ALA A 10 9.46 32.18 23.06
N THR A 11 10.59 32.78 23.33
CA THR A 11 11.80 32.67 22.51
C THR A 11 12.52 31.41 22.93
N GLU A 12 12.36 30.33 22.20
CA GLU A 12 13.20 29.15 22.35
C GLU A 12 14.44 29.33 21.45
N THR A 13 15.59 29.12 22.02
CA THR A 13 16.86 29.11 21.29
C THR A 13 17.11 27.67 20.81
N PHE A 14 16.94 27.43 19.53
CA PHE A 14 17.25 26.13 18.95
C PHE A 14 18.74 26.08 18.58
N THR A 15 19.39 24.98 18.96
CA THR A 15 20.73 24.67 18.48
C THR A 15 20.64 23.78 17.26
N GLU A 16 21.34 24.14 16.21
CA GLU A 16 21.39 23.30 15.00
C GLU A 16 22.00 21.93 15.36
N SER A 17 21.28 20.86 14.98
CA SER A 17 21.79 19.49 15.11
C SER A 17 22.33 19.04 13.74
N THR A 18 23.54 18.51 13.74
CA THR A 18 24.13 17.84 12.57
C THR A 18 23.83 16.35 12.53
N GLU A 19 23.06 15.85 13.50
CA GLU A 19 22.66 14.46 13.52
C GLU A 19 21.74 14.14 12.33
N LYS A 20 22.02 13.02 11.65
CA LYS A 20 21.15 12.51 10.59
C LYS A 20 19.90 11.93 11.23
N ILE A 21 18.81 12.69 11.19
CA ILE A 21 17.51 12.24 11.68
C ILE A 21 16.87 11.35 10.63
N TRP A 22 16.59 10.11 11.02
CA TRP A 22 15.85 9.16 10.19
C TRP A 22 14.36 9.49 10.24
N ASN A 23 13.78 9.85 9.08
CA ASN A 23 12.34 10.09 8.96
C ASN A 23 11.72 9.02 8.07
N PRO A 24 10.99 8.04 8.61
CA PRO A 24 10.48 6.89 7.87
C PRO A 24 9.45 7.25 6.79
N ASN A 25 8.76 8.39 6.95
CA ASN A 25 7.63 8.77 6.09
C ASN A 25 7.97 9.89 5.11
N ARG A 26 9.25 10.15 4.85
CA ARG A 26 9.70 11.26 4.00
C ARG A 26 10.86 10.87 3.11
N GLY A 27 10.81 11.31 1.86
CA GLY A 27 11.90 11.20 0.91
C GLY A 27 11.50 10.42 -0.34
N PHE A 28 12.52 10.05 -1.12
CA PHE A 28 12.36 9.16 -2.25
C PHE A 28 12.27 7.70 -1.78
N TYR A 29 11.65 6.84 -2.59
CA TYR A 29 11.59 5.41 -2.35
C TYR A 29 11.98 4.63 -3.60
N HIS A 30 12.50 3.43 -3.40
CA HIS A 30 12.71 2.44 -4.45
C HIS A 30 11.50 1.49 -4.50
N ILE A 31 11.28 0.90 -5.69
CA ILE A 31 10.20 -0.05 -5.93
C ILE A 31 10.79 -1.43 -6.09
N TYR A 32 10.30 -2.37 -5.29
CA TYR A 32 10.68 -3.77 -5.32
C TYR A 32 9.48 -4.63 -5.71
N GLY A 33 9.68 -5.57 -6.64
CA GLY A 33 8.62 -6.41 -7.18
C GLY A 33 8.74 -7.86 -6.74
N PHE A 34 7.62 -8.44 -6.30
CA PHE A 34 7.53 -9.82 -5.84
C PHE A 34 6.38 -10.53 -6.55
N LEU A 35 6.68 -11.58 -7.30
CA LEU A 35 5.68 -12.47 -7.88
C LEU A 35 5.37 -13.58 -6.88
N ILE A 36 4.12 -13.70 -6.49
CA ILE A 36 3.65 -14.74 -5.56
C ILE A 36 3.18 -15.95 -6.37
N SER A 37 3.66 -17.12 -5.98
CA SER A 37 3.34 -18.40 -6.60
C SER A 37 3.16 -19.50 -5.56
N ASP A 38 2.82 -20.72 -6.02
CA ASP A 38 2.69 -21.90 -5.18
C ASP A 38 4.05 -22.56 -4.83
N GLU A 39 5.15 -22.05 -5.39
CA GLU A 39 6.49 -22.53 -5.08
C GLU A 39 7.00 -21.89 -3.79
N PRO A 40 7.45 -22.67 -2.80
CA PRO A 40 8.09 -22.13 -1.60
C PRO A 40 9.26 -21.22 -1.94
N ALA A 41 9.28 -20.01 -1.39
CA ALA A 41 10.31 -19.03 -1.71
C ALA A 41 10.93 -18.45 -0.44
N ASP A 42 12.25 -18.22 -0.49
CA ASP A 42 12.95 -17.40 0.49
C ASP A 42 12.74 -15.92 0.14
N MET A 43 11.73 -15.34 0.74
CA MET A 43 11.36 -13.94 0.50
C MET A 43 12.34 -12.96 1.14
N SER A 44 13.03 -13.37 2.21
CA SER A 44 14.09 -12.56 2.82
C SER A 44 15.28 -12.42 1.86
N GLU A 45 15.75 -13.54 1.29
CA GLU A 45 16.81 -13.50 0.30
C GLU A 45 16.42 -12.69 -0.95
N GLN A 46 15.15 -12.81 -1.40
CA GLN A 46 14.68 -12.03 -2.56
C GLN A 46 14.66 -10.53 -2.26
N LEU A 47 14.19 -10.14 -1.06
CA LEU A 47 14.18 -8.77 -0.61
C LEU A 47 15.61 -8.22 -0.51
N ASP A 48 16.49 -8.90 0.19
CA ASP A 48 17.89 -8.51 0.39
C ASP A 48 18.60 -8.32 -0.95
N ARG A 49 18.39 -9.23 -1.91
CA ARG A 49 19.00 -9.16 -3.25
C ARG A 49 18.54 -7.92 -4.02
N GLN A 50 17.28 -7.52 -3.89
CA GLN A 50 16.76 -6.31 -4.53
C GLN A 50 17.25 -5.04 -3.84
N MET A 51 17.38 -5.05 -2.50
CA MET A 51 17.78 -3.89 -1.70
C MET A 51 19.29 -3.65 -1.62
N GLN A 52 20.14 -4.59 -2.06
CA GLN A 52 21.62 -4.55 -1.92
C GLN A 52 22.28 -3.24 -2.35
N LYS A 53 21.67 -2.50 -3.27
CA LYS A 53 22.21 -1.25 -3.83
C LYS A 53 21.60 0.01 -3.21
N ASP A 54 20.61 -0.17 -2.36
CA ASP A 54 19.77 0.92 -1.88
C ASP A 54 20.01 1.13 -0.39
N THR A 55 20.90 2.04 -0.05
CA THR A 55 21.40 2.16 1.34
C THR A 55 20.90 3.36 2.11
N ASP A 56 20.21 4.31 1.48
CA ASP A 56 19.98 5.63 2.10
C ASP A 56 18.56 6.19 1.91
N HIS A 57 17.56 5.34 2.03
CA HIS A 57 16.16 5.76 1.99
C HIS A 57 15.40 5.24 3.22
N ALA A 58 14.36 5.97 3.61
CA ALA A 58 13.51 5.65 4.75
C ALA A 58 12.17 5.04 4.32
N LEU A 59 11.81 5.20 3.06
CA LEU A 59 10.61 4.65 2.43
C LEU A 59 11.00 3.64 1.37
N ALA A 60 10.22 2.58 1.26
CA ALA A 60 10.31 1.60 0.18
C ALA A 60 8.91 1.24 -0.31
N MET A 61 8.77 0.79 -1.56
CA MET A 61 7.51 0.26 -2.09
C MET A 61 7.67 -1.21 -2.44
N ALA A 62 6.77 -2.04 -1.92
CA ALA A 62 6.60 -3.43 -2.34
C ALA A 62 5.42 -3.56 -3.31
N GLN A 63 5.69 -3.98 -4.53
CA GLN A 63 4.69 -4.42 -5.49
C GLN A 63 4.54 -5.94 -5.41
N ILE A 64 3.41 -6.41 -4.91
CA ILE A 64 3.11 -7.83 -4.67
C ILE A 64 2.16 -8.31 -5.76
N ASN A 65 2.70 -9.08 -6.71
CA ASN A 65 1.97 -9.51 -7.90
C ASN A 65 1.29 -10.86 -7.66
N LEU A 66 -0.03 -10.86 -7.80
CA LEU A 66 -0.93 -12.00 -7.58
C LEU A 66 -1.42 -12.63 -8.91
N ARG A 67 -0.78 -12.39 -10.06
CA ARG A 67 -1.26 -12.86 -11.37
C ARG A 67 -1.49 -14.38 -11.45
N GLU A 68 -0.71 -15.15 -10.70
CA GLU A 68 -0.83 -16.61 -10.66
C GLU A 68 -2.16 -17.08 -10.01
N TYR A 69 -2.83 -16.16 -9.31
CA TYR A 69 -4.09 -16.40 -8.60
C TYR A 69 -5.30 -15.66 -9.24
N ARG A 70 -5.13 -15.04 -10.41
CA ARG A 70 -6.17 -14.20 -11.03
C ARG A 70 -7.57 -14.86 -11.08
N ASP A 71 -7.62 -16.18 -11.28
CA ASP A 71 -8.87 -16.94 -11.45
C ASP A 71 -9.04 -18.05 -10.37
N LYS A 72 -8.36 -17.93 -9.25
CA LYS A 72 -8.43 -18.86 -8.12
C LYS A 72 -8.10 -18.14 -6.81
N GLU A 73 -8.45 -18.72 -5.67
CA GLU A 73 -7.99 -18.25 -4.36
C GLU A 73 -6.47 -18.36 -4.23
N ILE A 74 -5.87 -17.48 -3.42
CA ILE A 74 -4.45 -17.62 -3.05
C ILE A 74 -4.32 -18.91 -2.25
N SER A 75 -3.39 -19.75 -2.67
CA SER A 75 -3.11 -21.02 -1.99
C SER A 75 -2.51 -20.78 -0.60
N LYS A 76 -2.49 -21.84 0.21
CA LYS A 76 -1.81 -21.80 1.51
C LYS A 76 -0.34 -21.40 1.36
N GLU A 77 0.37 -21.97 0.37
CA GLU A 77 1.78 -21.64 0.12
C GLU A 77 1.95 -20.20 -0.36
N GLY A 78 1.07 -19.72 -1.24
CA GLY A 78 1.06 -18.32 -1.66
C GLY A 78 0.88 -17.36 -0.50
N LEU A 79 -0.03 -17.65 0.43
CA LEU A 79 -0.21 -16.86 1.65
C LEU A 79 1.02 -16.92 2.57
N GLN A 80 1.65 -18.08 2.70
CA GLN A 80 2.89 -18.23 3.47
C GLN A 80 4.04 -17.42 2.82
N ASN A 81 4.14 -17.38 1.50
CA ASN A 81 5.13 -16.54 0.80
C ASN A 81 4.88 -15.05 1.05
N ILE A 82 3.61 -14.61 1.03
CA ILE A 82 3.25 -13.22 1.38
C ILE A 82 3.66 -12.93 2.83
N GLU A 83 3.32 -13.80 3.77
CA GLU A 83 3.68 -13.64 5.18
C GLU A 83 5.19 -13.58 5.40
N ARG A 84 5.98 -14.46 4.76
CA ARG A 84 7.46 -14.41 4.80
C ARG A 84 8.01 -13.09 4.27
N LEU A 85 7.38 -12.55 3.20
CA LEU A 85 7.76 -11.24 2.68
C LEU A 85 7.49 -10.12 3.70
N PHE A 86 6.30 -10.08 4.29
CA PHE A 86 5.98 -9.09 5.32
C PHE A 86 6.87 -9.22 6.55
N GLN A 87 7.18 -10.44 6.97
CA GLN A 87 8.14 -10.68 8.04
C GLN A 87 9.54 -10.15 7.68
N ALA A 88 10.03 -10.36 6.46
CA ALA A 88 11.30 -9.81 6.00
C ALA A 88 11.26 -8.27 5.95
N MET A 89 10.17 -7.67 5.47
CA MET A 89 9.97 -6.22 5.43
C MET A 89 9.96 -5.61 6.85
N SER A 90 9.34 -6.28 7.81
CA SER A 90 9.17 -5.76 9.19
C SER A 90 10.47 -5.64 9.99
N VAL A 91 11.53 -6.32 9.60
CA VAL A 91 12.85 -6.24 10.26
C VAL A 91 13.79 -5.28 9.55
N THR A 92 13.38 -4.67 8.45
CA THR A 92 14.13 -3.61 7.78
C THR A 92 13.92 -2.26 8.50
N LYS A 93 14.72 -1.27 8.16
CA LYS A 93 14.59 0.08 8.71
C LYS A 93 13.60 0.97 7.94
N GLU A 94 13.13 0.50 6.80
CA GLU A 94 12.22 1.21 5.92
C GLU A 94 10.78 1.11 6.41
N HIS A 95 9.99 2.15 6.12
CA HIS A 95 8.55 2.11 6.20
C HIS A 95 7.98 1.79 4.81
N TRP A 96 7.01 0.89 4.71
CA TRP A 96 6.64 0.30 3.44
C TRP A 96 5.35 0.88 2.86
N ILE A 97 5.42 1.30 1.60
CA ILE A 97 4.23 1.47 0.76
C ILE A 97 3.95 0.12 0.13
N VAL A 98 2.77 -0.44 0.35
CA VAL A 98 2.40 -1.74 -0.18
C VAL A 98 1.38 -1.58 -1.30
N ARG A 99 1.59 -2.28 -2.39
CA ARG A 99 0.65 -2.35 -3.51
C ARG A 99 0.52 -3.78 -4.00
N PHE A 100 -0.66 -4.33 -3.84
CA PHE A 100 -1.02 -5.57 -4.51
C PHE A 100 -1.47 -5.28 -5.94
N LEU A 101 -1.18 -6.18 -6.86
CA LEU A 101 -1.50 -6.01 -8.28
C LEU A 101 -1.52 -7.36 -9.00
N TYR A 102 -2.06 -7.36 -10.21
CA TYR A 102 -2.01 -8.52 -11.11
C TYR A 102 -1.14 -8.25 -12.34
N ASP A 103 -0.93 -6.97 -12.67
CA ASP A 103 -0.17 -6.55 -13.83
C ASP A 103 0.86 -5.48 -13.50
N TRP A 104 2.08 -5.64 -13.96
CA TRP A 104 3.15 -4.64 -13.92
C TRP A 104 3.76 -4.31 -15.29
N ASN A 105 3.12 -4.81 -16.37
CA ASN A 105 3.58 -4.62 -17.74
C ASN A 105 2.74 -3.60 -18.53
N GLY A 106 1.62 -3.14 -17.98
CA GLY A 106 0.64 -2.32 -18.70
C GLY A 106 -0.34 -3.14 -19.55
N GLU A 107 -0.57 -4.41 -19.20
CA GLU A 107 -1.41 -5.37 -19.90
C GLU A 107 -2.50 -5.93 -18.96
N ASN A 108 -3.15 -5.07 -18.16
CA ASN A 108 -4.11 -5.52 -17.15
C ASN A 108 -5.28 -6.33 -17.73
N GLU A 109 -5.72 -6.06 -18.93
CA GLU A 109 -6.75 -6.86 -19.63
C GLU A 109 -6.42 -8.35 -19.68
N LYS A 110 -5.13 -8.68 -19.72
CA LYS A 110 -4.63 -10.06 -19.77
C LYS A 110 -4.51 -10.70 -18.40
N TYR A 111 -4.19 -9.91 -17.37
CA TYR A 111 -3.79 -10.43 -16.05
C TYR A 111 -4.79 -10.14 -14.94
N GLU A 112 -5.69 -9.17 -15.11
CA GLU A 112 -6.70 -8.85 -14.12
C GLU A 112 -7.73 -10.00 -13.99
N PRO A 113 -8.20 -10.33 -12.77
CA PRO A 113 -9.24 -11.34 -12.55
C PRO A 113 -10.49 -11.08 -13.40
N GLU A 114 -11.09 -12.14 -13.95
CA GLU A 114 -12.34 -12.03 -14.70
C GLU A 114 -13.52 -11.65 -13.80
N SER A 115 -13.52 -12.11 -12.55
CA SER A 115 -14.53 -11.75 -11.55
C SER A 115 -13.95 -10.86 -10.45
N ILE A 116 -14.69 -9.82 -10.09
CA ILE A 116 -14.40 -8.98 -8.94
C ILE A 116 -14.39 -9.79 -7.63
N ASP A 117 -15.11 -10.92 -7.58
CA ASP A 117 -15.16 -11.79 -6.40
C ASP A 117 -13.80 -12.38 -6.06
N PHE A 118 -12.95 -12.66 -7.04
CA PHE A 118 -11.58 -13.09 -6.77
C PHE A 118 -10.75 -11.96 -6.16
N VAL A 119 -10.89 -10.74 -6.64
CA VAL A 119 -10.20 -9.58 -6.04
C VAL A 119 -10.61 -9.40 -4.59
N ILE A 120 -11.92 -9.46 -4.32
CA ILE A 120 -12.49 -9.38 -2.96
C ILE A 120 -11.96 -10.50 -2.08
N LYS A 121 -11.93 -11.71 -2.62
CA LYS A 121 -11.41 -12.89 -1.88
C LYS A 121 -9.93 -12.74 -1.55
N HIS A 122 -9.11 -12.26 -2.48
CA HIS A 122 -7.70 -11.99 -2.22
C HIS A 122 -7.49 -10.92 -1.13
N MET A 123 -8.27 -9.83 -1.15
CA MET A 123 -8.26 -8.83 -0.09
C MET A 123 -8.60 -9.45 1.28
N GLN A 124 -9.58 -10.35 1.33
CA GLN A 124 -9.93 -11.07 2.56
C GLN A 124 -8.80 -11.97 3.04
N GLN A 125 -8.18 -12.70 2.11
CA GLN A 125 -7.13 -13.67 2.44
C GLN A 125 -5.86 -13.00 2.98
N VAL A 126 -5.48 -11.82 2.48
CA VAL A 126 -4.29 -11.09 2.96
C VAL A 126 -4.56 -10.22 4.19
N GLY A 127 -5.83 -10.02 4.57
CA GLY A 127 -6.21 -9.10 5.64
C GLY A 127 -5.55 -9.40 6.98
N GLY A 128 -5.44 -10.67 7.37
CA GLY A 128 -4.76 -11.08 8.61
C GLY A 128 -3.29 -10.70 8.62
N ILE A 129 -2.60 -10.91 7.51
CA ILE A 129 -1.18 -10.54 7.34
C ILE A 129 -1.00 -9.02 7.42
N LEU A 130 -1.86 -8.27 6.72
CA LEU A 130 -1.83 -6.80 6.74
C LEU A 130 -2.04 -6.25 8.15
N THR A 131 -2.92 -6.85 8.93
CA THR A 131 -3.17 -6.45 10.33
C THR A 131 -1.98 -6.78 11.22
N GLU A 132 -1.40 -7.97 11.07
CA GLU A 132 -0.27 -8.43 11.89
C GLU A 132 0.99 -7.54 11.69
N TYR A 133 1.24 -7.11 10.46
CA TYR A 133 2.43 -6.30 10.11
C TYR A 133 2.11 -4.81 9.89
N SER A 134 0.99 -4.32 10.40
CA SER A 134 0.53 -2.93 10.19
C SER A 134 1.54 -1.86 10.58
N ASP A 135 2.32 -2.09 11.63
CA ASP A 135 3.36 -1.16 12.11
C ASP A 135 4.48 -0.91 11.07
N SER A 136 4.68 -1.83 10.14
CA SER A 136 5.70 -1.72 9.08
C SER A 136 5.16 -1.08 7.81
N VAL A 137 3.83 -0.93 7.69
CA VAL A 137 3.17 -0.43 6.49
C VAL A 137 2.73 1.01 6.69
N PHE A 138 3.32 1.91 5.91
CA PHE A 138 2.92 3.32 5.88
C PHE A 138 1.56 3.50 5.20
N THR A 139 1.37 2.89 4.03
CA THR A 139 0.11 3.00 3.29
C THR A 139 -0.07 1.83 2.32
N LEU A 140 -1.32 1.44 2.12
CA LEU A 140 -1.74 0.60 0.99
C LEU A 140 -2.17 1.49 -0.17
N GLN A 141 -1.57 1.28 -1.34
CA GLN A 141 -1.93 2.00 -2.55
C GLN A 141 -2.73 1.14 -3.52
N GLY A 142 -3.77 1.74 -4.09
CA GLY A 142 -4.63 1.12 -5.08
C GLY A 142 -5.64 0.14 -4.49
N LEU A 143 -6.39 -0.51 -5.39
CA LEU A 143 -7.41 -1.51 -5.05
C LEU A 143 -7.14 -2.85 -5.75
N PHE A 144 -5.86 -3.22 -5.88
CA PHE A 144 -5.33 -4.43 -6.53
C PHE A 144 -5.44 -4.43 -8.06
N VAL A 145 -6.38 -3.68 -8.65
CA VAL A 145 -6.78 -3.76 -10.07
C VAL A 145 -6.17 -2.65 -10.92
N GLY A 146 -6.18 -2.86 -12.23
CA GLY A 146 -5.63 -1.96 -13.25
C GLY A 146 -4.14 -2.14 -13.47
N ASN A 147 -3.62 -1.46 -14.48
CA ASN A 147 -2.19 -1.44 -14.78
C ASN A 147 -1.41 -1.00 -13.53
N TRP A 148 -0.42 -1.77 -13.17
CA TRP A 148 0.44 -1.55 -11.99
C TRP A 148 -0.31 -1.47 -10.65
N GLY A 149 -1.58 -1.95 -10.59
CA GLY A 149 -2.43 -1.84 -9.40
C GLY A 149 -2.94 -0.42 -9.11
N GLU A 150 -2.88 0.47 -10.11
CA GLU A 150 -3.20 1.90 -9.98
C GLU A 150 -4.59 2.29 -10.49
N LEU A 151 -5.48 1.32 -10.70
CA LEU A 151 -6.83 1.52 -11.25
C LEU A 151 -6.84 2.02 -12.71
N ASN A 152 -5.68 2.12 -13.36
CA ASN A 152 -5.58 2.58 -14.72
C ASN A 152 -5.97 1.47 -15.70
N GLY A 153 -6.98 1.73 -16.55
CA GLY A 153 -7.44 0.78 -17.56
C GLY A 153 -8.19 -0.45 -16.99
N THR A 154 -8.55 -0.46 -15.71
CA THR A 154 -9.32 -1.57 -15.13
C THR A 154 -10.75 -1.62 -15.66
N LYS A 155 -11.26 -2.83 -15.84
CA LYS A 155 -12.69 -3.06 -16.13
C LYS A 155 -13.62 -2.74 -14.96
N TYR A 156 -13.07 -2.61 -13.76
CA TYR A 156 -13.77 -2.29 -12.51
C TYR A 156 -13.74 -0.78 -12.18
N ALA A 157 -13.64 0.10 -13.20
CA ALA A 157 -13.53 1.55 -13.01
C ALA A 157 -14.88 2.25 -12.73
N ASP A 158 -15.99 1.52 -12.78
CA ASP A 158 -17.29 2.06 -12.42
C ASP A 158 -17.40 2.31 -10.89
N GLN A 159 -18.33 3.18 -10.52
CA GLN A 159 -18.50 3.60 -9.12
C GLN A 159 -18.82 2.43 -8.19
N GLN A 160 -19.71 1.54 -8.59
CA GLN A 160 -20.16 0.42 -7.77
C GLN A 160 -19.00 -0.56 -7.49
N SER A 161 -18.24 -0.91 -8.50
CA SER A 161 -17.05 -1.78 -8.37
C SER A 161 -15.99 -1.15 -7.47
N LEU A 162 -15.67 0.12 -7.67
CA LEU A 162 -14.68 0.82 -6.84
C LEU A 162 -15.09 0.91 -5.37
N GLN A 163 -16.39 1.17 -5.09
CA GLN A 163 -16.92 1.18 -3.73
C GLN A 163 -16.87 -0.20 -3.09
N GLN A 164 -17.22 -1.24 -3.84
CA GLN A 164 -17.18 -2.62 -3.36
C GLN A 164 -15.76 -3.03 -2.98
N LEU A 165 -14.79 -2.75 -3.82
CA LEU A 165 -13.37 -3.03 -3.56
C LEU A 165 -12.84 -2.22 -2.38
N ALA A 166 -13.12 -0.92 -2.32
CA ALA A 166 -12.68 -0.05 -1.24
C ALA A 166 -13.28 -0.47 0.11
N LYS A 167 -14.58 -0.76 0.17
CA LYS A 167 -15.27 -1.26 1.36
C LYS A 167 -14.66 -2.58 1.85
N GLN A 168 -14.33 -3.49 0.91
CA GLN A 168 -13.68 -4.74 1.28
C GLN A 168 -12.26 -4.51 1.81
N LEU A 169 -11.48 -3.65 1.18
CA LEU A 169 -10.12 -3.37 1.63
C LEU A 169 -10.11 -2.76 3.03
N VAL A 170 -10.97 -1.76 3.28
CA VAL A 170 -11.16 -1.17 4.63
C VAL A 170 -11.53 -2.25 5.66
N LYS A 171 -12.42 -3.18 5.30
CA LYS A 171 -12.82 -4.29 6.19
C LYS A 171 -11.70 -5.28 6.46
N SER A 172 -10.77 -5.44 5.52
CA SER A 172 -9.66 -6.39 5.59
C SER A 172 -8.41 -5.81 6.24
N THR A 173 -8.39 -4.52 6.57
CA THR A 173 -7.23 -3.83 7.14
C THR A 173 -7.52 -3.29 8.53
N ASP A 174 -6.46 -3.02 9.30
CA ASP A 174 -6.55 -2.27 10.53
C ASP A 174 -7.05 -0.84 10.28
N SER A 175 -7.86 -0.30 11.19
CA SER A 175 -8.42 1.06 11.09
C SER A 175 -7.35 2.18 11.12
N GLN A 176 -6.12 1.86 11.52
CA GLN A 176 -5.01 2.79 11.54
C GLN A 176 -4.23 2.81 10.20
N MET A 177 -4.50 1.89 9.30
CA MET A 177 -3.80 1.79 8.03
C MET A 177 -4.30 2.83 7.03
N TYR A 178 -3.40 3.63 6.49
CA TYR A 178 -3.73 4.58 5.43
C TYR A 178 -3.96 3.85 4.10
N LEU A 179 -5.09 4.19 3.45
CA LEU A 179 -5.44 3.69 2.12
C LEU A 179 -5.36 4.85 1.13
N ALA A 180 -4.72 4.63 -0.01
CA ALA A 180 -4.52 5.66 -1.03
C ALA A 180 -4.98 5.19 -2.40
N VAL A 181 -5.62 6.08 -3.15
CA VAL A 181 -5.90 5.94 -4.58
C VAL A 181 -5.18 7.02 -5.36
N ARG A 182 -4.98 6.81 -6.66
CA ARG A 182 -4.09 7.65 -7.46
C ARG A 182 -4.66 9.03 -7.76
N THR A 183 -5.97 9.14 -7.96
CA THR A 183 -6.57 10.38 -8.46
C THR A 183 -7.78 10.83 -7.64
N PRO A 184 -8.04 12.16 -7.58
CA PRO A 184 -9.24 12.69 -6.94
C PRO A 184 -10.54 12.15 -7.56
N VAL A 185 -10.54 11.84 -8.86
CA VAL A 185 -11.73 11.26 -9.53
C VAL A 185 -12.04 9.87 -8.97
N GLN A 186 -11.02 9.04 -8.75
CA GLN A 186 -11.20 7.72 -8.13
C GLN A 186 -11.71 7.86 -6.70
N TRP A 187 -11.13 8.78 -5.94
CA TRP A 187 -11.56 9.09 -4.58
C TRP A 187 -13.03 9.50 -4.50
N ARG A 188 -13.49 10.43 -5.36
CA ARG A 188 -14.90 10.84 -5.41
C ARG A 188 -15.85 9.70 -5.72
N LYS A 189 -15.49 8.83 -6.68
CA LYS A 189 -16.29 7.64 -7.00
C LYS A 189 -16.43 6.70 -5.80
N ILE A 190 -15.39 6.54 -5.00
CA ILE A 190 -15.42 5.70 -3.81
C ILE A 190 -16.32 6.29 -2.72
N LEU A 191 -16.30 7.61 -2.52
CA LEU A 191 -17.04 8.28 -1.46
C LEU A 191 -18.54 8.51 -1.73
N GLU A 192 -19.08 8.05 -2.83
CA GLU A 192 -20.51 8.18 -3.19
C GLU A 192 -20.98 9.62 -3.49
N SER A 193 -20.10 10.62 -3.48
CA SER A 193 -20.46 12.01 -3.69
C SER A 193 -19.74 12.57 -4.92
N ALA A 194 -20.53 13.09 -5.88
CA ALA A 194 -19.99 13.91 -6.96
C ALA A 194 -19.47 15.26 -6.43
N ASP A 195 -19.98 15.68 -5.28
CA ASP A 195 -19.71 16.94 -4.59
C ASP A 195 -18.93 16.74 -3.28
N ALA A 196 -18.24 15.60 -3.13
CA ALA A 196 -17.32 15.46 -2.01
C ALA A 196 -16.25 16.55 -2.17
N ASP A 197 -16.50 17.68 -1.55
CA ASP A 197 -15.48 18.71 -1.37
C ASP A 197 -14.27 18.00 -0.77
N LEU A 198 -13.14 18.23 -1.41
CA LEU A 198 -11.86 17.86 -0.84
C LEU A 198 -11.79 18.62 0.49
N GLN A 199 -12.13 17.96 1.58
CA GLN A 199 -11.79 18.47 2.89
C GLN A 199 -10.28 18.36 2.98
N GLU A 200 -9.65 19.51 2.97
CA GLU A 200 -8.22 19.69 3.20
C GLU A 200 -7.82 19.19 4.59
#